data_debbf9d2b6790898670412915ec30a5f
#
_entry.id   debbf9d2b6790898670412915ec30a5f
#
_cell.length_a   1.000
_cell.length_b   1.000
_cell.length_c   1.000
_cell.angle_alpha   90.00
_cell.angle_beta   90.00
_cell.angle_gamma   90.00
#
_symmetry.space_group_name_H-M   'P 1'
#
loop_
_entity.id
_entity.type
_entity.pdbx_description
1 polymer ?
#
loop_
_entity_poly.entity_id
_entity_poly.type
_entity_poly.pdbx_seq_one_letter_code
_entity_poly.pdbx_strand_id
1 'polypeptide(L)'
;LRTTDEEWARVLNINLNSVFTIINSVGTKMADARKGRIIVYSACLGRMSGPGNTGGLAPYRISKAGVNALVRNLAHETGLGNRGLLVDAICPNHSRTDMGGPDAPRSAEEGAETAVWLATREFVPGETKTGLLWEDHEVVDW
;
A
#
# COMPACT_ATOMS: atom_id res chain seq x y z
N LEU A 1 -21.02 -4.14 15.67
CA LEU A 1 -20.77 -4.99 14.52
C LEU A 1 -22.04 -5.01 13.63
N ARG A 2 -22.05 -4.20 12.57
CA ARG A 2 -23.20 -4.08 11.67
C ARG A 2 -22.81 -4.34 10.20
N THR A 3 -21.58 -4.77 9.94
CA THR A 3 -21.11 -5.14 8.61
C THR A 3 -21.82 -6.41 8.16
N THR A 4 -22.37 -6.40 6.95
CA THR A 4 -22.94 -7.60 6.33
C THR A 4 -21.87 -8.46 5.67
N ASP A 5 -22.18 -9.73 5.42
CA ASP A 5 -21.25 -10.63 4.73
C ASP A 5 -20.97 -10.14 3.29
N GLU A 6 -21.96 -9.55 2.64
CA GLU A 6 -21.83 -8.97 1.29
C GLU A 6 -20.89 -7.77 1.28
N GLU A 7 -21.04 -6.86 2.26
CA GLU A 7 -20.14 -5.70 2.39
C GLU A 7 -18.71 -6.14 2.70
N TRP A 8 -18.55 -7.09 3.62
CA TRP A 8 -17.27 -7.69 3.93
C TRP A 8 -16.59 -8.25 2.70
N ALA A 9 -17.27 -9.15 1.98
CA ALA A 9 -16.73 -9.79 0.78
C ALA A 9 -16.39 -8.76 -0.31
N ARG A 10 -17.27 -7.79 -0.55
CA ARG A 10 -17.08 -6.74 -1.55
C ARG A 10 -15.82 -5.91 -1.25
N VAL A 11 -15.65 -5.44 -0.02
CA VAL A 11 -14.50 -4.60 0.34
C VAL A 11 -13.19 -5.38 0.26
N LEU A 12 -13.16 -6.62 0.76
CA LEU A 12 -11.97 -7.46 0.65
C LEU A 12 -11.63 -7.81 -0.80
N ASN A 13 -12.62 -8.09 -1.62
CA ASN A 13 -12.40 -8.38 -3.04
C ASN A 13 -11.79 -7.17 -3.78
N ILE A 14 -12.31 -5.97 -3.53
CA ILE A 14 -11.81 -4.75 -4.19
C ILE A 14 -10.45 -4.33 -3.63
N ASN A 15 -10.28 -4.31 -2.32
CA ASN A 15 -9.10 -3.69 -1.71
C ASN A 15 -7.92 -4.64 -1.51
N LEU A 16 -8.15 -5.94 -1.41
CA LEU A 16 -7.10 -6.92 -1.12
C LEU A 16 -6.94 -7.95 -2.24
N ASN A 17 -8.00 -8.67 -2.60
CA ASN A 17 -7.90 -9.75 -3.56
C ASN A 17 -7.52 -9.22 -4.97
N SER A 18 -8.05 -8.07 -5.39
CA SER A 18 -7.66 -7.46 -6.67
C SER A 18 -6.20 -7.05 -6.69
N VAL A 19 -5.70 -6.51 -5.59
CA VAL A 19 -4.28 -6.14 -5.45
C VAL A 19 -3.39 -7.36 -5.59
N PHE A 20 -3.71 -8.43 -4.87
CA PHE A 20 -3.00 -9.71 -5.02
C PHE A 20 -3.03 -10.22 -6.46
N THR A 21 -4.20 -10.22 -7.11
CA THR A 21 -4.35 -10.70 -8.48
C THR A 21 -3.49 -9.93 -9.47
N ILE A 22 -3.48 -8.59 -9.36
CA ILE A 22 -2.66 -7.73 -10.23
C ILE A 22 -1.18 -7.98 -9.98
N ILE A 23 -0.75 -8.01 -8.71
CA ILE A 23 0.65 -8.26 -8.35
C ILE A 23 1.11 -9.63 -8.85
N ASN A 24 0.30 -10.67 -8.64
CA ASN A 24 0.63 -12.02 -9.10
C ASN A 24 0.75 -12.09 -10.63
N SER A 25 -0.05 -11.30 -11.34
CA SER A 25 -0.04 -11.25 -12.81
C SER A 25 1.20 -10.57 -13.40
N VAL A 26 1.69 -9.49 -12.78
CA VAL A 26 2.78 -8.69 -13.33
C VAL A 26 4.08 -8.80 -12.54
N GLY A 27 4.01 -9.10 -11.25
CA GLY A 27 5.17 -9.13 -10.35
C GLY A 27 6.20 -10.19 -10.71
N THR A 28 5.75 -11.37 -11.15
CA THR A 28 6.65 -12.42 -11.64
C THR A 28 7.49 -11.94 -12.81
N LYS A 29 6.87 -11.26 -13.77
CA LYS A 29 7.58 -10.71 -14.94
C LYS A 29 8.59 -9.63 -14.54
N MET A 30 8.24 -8.79 -13.56
CA MET A 30 9.14 -7.77 -13.02
C MET A 30 10.33 -8.41 -12.28
N ALA A 31 10.05 -9.45 -11.48
CA ALA A 31 11.09 -10.19 -10.75
C ALA A 31 12.06 -10.90 -11.70
N ASP A 32 11.55 -11.55 -12.75
CA ASP A 32 12.36 -12.19 -13.78
C ASP A 32 13.20 -11.19 -14.57
N ALA A 33 12.62 -10.04 -14.91
CA ALA A 33 13.32 -8.94 -15.56
C ALA A 33 14.33 -8.22 -14.65
N ARG A 34 14.32 -8.50 -13.35
CA ARG A 34 15.14 -7.82 -12.33
C ARG A 34 15.00 -6.30 -12.36
N LYS A 35 13.80 -5.84 -12.66
CA LYS A 35 13.48 -4.42 -12.77
C LYS A 35 11.99 -4.20 -12.53
N GLY A 36 11.67 -3.33 -11.61
CA GLY A 36 10.28 -2.93 -11.38
C GLY A 36 10.07 -2.18 -10.09
N ARG A 37 8.90 -1.58 -10.01
CA ARG A 37 8.40 -0.93 -8.80
C ARG A 37 6.94 -1.29 -8.63
N ILE A 38 6.59 -1.80 -7.47
CA ILE A 38 5.22 -2.10 -7.06
C ILE A 38 4.91 -1.18 -5.88
N ILE A 39 4.00 -0.26 -6.08
CA ILE A 39 3.58 0.70 -5.06
C ILE A 39 2.09 0.50 -4.82
N VAL A 40 1.74 0.17 -3.60
CA VAL A 40 0.37 -0.16 -3.24
C VAL A 40 -0.21 0.91 -2.32
N TYR A 41 -1.34 1.47 -2.73
CA TYR A 41 -2.09 2.40 -1.90
C TYR A 41 -2.73 1.65 -0.73
N SER A 42 -2.13 1.80 0.44
CA SER A 42 -2.66 1.36 1.72
C SER A 42 -3.45 2.49 2.39
N ALA A 43 -3.48 2.49 3.69
CA ALA A 43 -4.04 3.56 4.51
C ALA A 43 -3.43 3.51 5.90
N CYS A 44 -3.32 4.64 6.56
CA CYS A 44 -2.92 4.71 7.96
C CYS A 44 -3.88 3.93 8.88
N LEU A 45 -5.14 3.77 8.47
CA LEU A 45 -6.14 2.97 9.17
C LEU A 45 -5.88 1.46 9.12
N GLY A 46 -4.99 0.99 8.26
CA GLY A 46 -4.55 -0.41 8.19
C GLY A 46 -3.33 -0.72 9.08
N ARG A 47 -2.78 0.27 9.77
CA ARG A 47 -1.65 0.08 10.70
C ARG A 47 -2.10 -0.67 11.95
N MET A 48 -1.18 -1.38 12.59
CA MET A 48 -1.37 -2.01 13.91
C MET A 48 -1.02 -1.05 15.05
N SER A 49 -0.68 0.21 14.72
CA SER A 49 -0.31 1.27 15.65
C SER A 49 -1.02 2.59 15.29
N GLY A 50 -0.94 3.58 16.16
CA GLY A 50 -1.46 4.94 15.90
C GLY A 50 -2.89 4.96 15.38
N PRO A 51 -3.16 5.53 14.20
CA PRO A 51 -4.51 5.64 13.64
C PRO A 51 -5.23 4.29 13.39
N GLY A 52 -4.48 3.20 13.33
CA GLY A 52 -5.01 1.85 13.22
C GLY A 52 -5.70 1.35 14.51
N ASN A 53 -5.33 1.90 15.67
CA ASN A 53 -5.82 1.47 16.99
C ASN A 53 -7.21 1.99 17.36
N THR A 54 -8.11 2.07 16.39
CA THR A 54 -9.50 2.49 16.63
C THR A 54 -10.48 1.50 16.01
N GLY A 55 -11.72 1.51 16.52
CA GLY A 55 -12.79 0.67 15.99
C GLY A 55 -13.50 1.26 14.77
N GLY A 56 -14.45 0.51 14.23
CA GLY A 56 -15.24 0.88 13.05
C GLY A 56 -14.53 0.55 11.73
N LEU A 57 -15.27 0.62 10.65
CA LEU A 57 -14.78 0.35 9.28
C LEU A 57 -14.04 -0.99 9.14
N ALA A 58 -14.49 -2.04 9.85
CA ALA A 58 -13.76 -3.31 9.96
C ALA A 58 -13.30 -3.87 8.60
N PRO A 59 -14.14 -4.03 7.57
CA PRO A 59 -13.67 -4.59 6.29
C PRO A 59 -12.60 -3.70 5.64
N TYR A 60 -12.73 -2.38 5.72
CA TYR A 60 -11.74 -1.46 5.16
C TYR A 60 -10.39 -1.57 5.89
N ARG A 61 -10.39 -1.47 7.22
CA ARG A 61 -9.16 -1.55 8.03
C ARG A 61 -8.45 -2.88 7.83
N ILE A 62 -9.21 -3.98 7.87
CA ILE A 62 -8.65 -5.32 7.67
C ILE A 62 -8.12 -5.50 6.27
N SER A 63 -8.81 -4.99 5.24
CA SER A 63 -8.29 -5.03 3.87
C SER A 63 -6.97 -4.30 3.72
N LYS A 64 -6.82 -3.13 4.36
CA LYS A 64 -5.58 -2.34 4.31
C LYS A 64 -4.46 -2.93 5.16
N ALA A 65 -4.77 -3.54 6.31
CA ALA A 65 -3.81 -4.35 7.05
C ALA A 65 -3.33 -5.57 6.25
N GLY A 66 -4.25 -6.23 5.54
CA GLY A 66 -3.93 -7.32 4.61
C GLY A 66 -3.01 -6.87 3.48
N VAL A 67 -3.26 -5.70 2.90
CA VAL A 67 -2.38 -5.07 1.89
C VAL A 67 -0.99 -4.80 2.46
N ASN A 68 -0.89 -4.27 3.68
CA ASN A 68 0.40 -4.06 4.34
C ASN A 68 1.17 -5.38 4.51
N ALA A 69 0.50 -6.42 4.98
CA ALA A 69 1.10 -7.74 5.13
C ALA A 69 1.55 -8.33 3.78
N LEU A 70 0.74 -8.18 2.72
CA LEU A 70 1.05 -8.62 1.37
C LEU A 70 2.31 -7.93 0.83
N VAL A 71 2.41 -6.61 0.98
CA VAL A 71 3.58 -5.83 0.53
C VAL A 71 4.84 -6.28 1.25
N ARG A 72 4.79 -6.43 2.58
CA ARG A 72 5.94 -6.94 3.36
C ARG A 72 6.36 -8.33 2.90
N ASN A 73 5.43 -9.25 2.78
CA ASN A 73 5.71 -10.62 2.34
C ASN A 73 6.40 -10.62 0.97
N LEU A 74 5.81 -9.93 0.00
CA LEU A 74 6.34 -9.87 -1.36
C LEU A 74 7.73 -9.21 -1.43
N ALA A 75 7.96 -8.13 -0.69
CA ALA A 75 9.26 -7.48 -0.63
C ALA A 75 10.37 -8.41 -0.12
N HIS A 76 10.09 -9.18 0.95
CA HIS A 76 11.01 -10.18 1.48
C HIS A 76 11.23 -11.34 0.51
N GLU A 77 10.18 -11.86 -0.07
CA GLU A 77 10.21 -12.95 -1.05
C GLU A 77 11.04 -12.59 -2.29
N THR A 78 10.97 -11.32 -2.70
CA THR A 78 11.72 -10.80 -3.85
C THR A 78 13.09 -10.22 -3.49
N GLY A 79 13.54 -10.36 -2.24
CA GLY A 79 14.90 -10.05 -1.79
C GLY A 79 15.15 -8.59 -1.45
N LEU A 80 14.14 -7.85 -1.01
CA LEU A 80 14.25 -6.47 -0.51
C LEU A 80 15.07 -5.54 -1.43
N GLY A 81 14.76 -5.56 -2.71
CA GLY A 81 15.42 -4.74 -3.73
C GLY A 81 16.67 -5.37 -4.35
N ASN A 82 17.30 -6.37 -3.73
CA ASN A 82 18.53 -7.01 -4.25
C ASN A 82 18.36 -7.65 -5.63
N ARG A 83 17.11 -7.95 -6.01
CA ARG A 83 16.76 -8.49 -7.33
C ARG A 83 16.24 -7.43 -8.30
N GLY A 84 16.38 -6.14 -7.97
CA GLY A 84 15.94 -5.02 -8.81
C GLY A 84 14.45 -4.72 -8.76
N LEU A 85 13.68 -5.39 -7.89
CA LEU A 85 12.26 -5.12 -7.66
C LEU A 85 12.07 -4.43 -6.31
N LEU A 86 11.49 -3.23 -6.34
CA LEU A 86 11.09 -2.49 -5.14
C LEU A 86 9.58 -2.66 -4.92
N VAL A 87 9.18 -2.95 -3.68
CA VAL A 87 7.79 -3.21 -3.31
C VAL A 87 7.47 -2.44 -2.04
N ASP A 88 6.61 -1.44 -2.14
CA ASP A 88 6.30 -0.54 -1.04
C ASP A 88 4.80 -0.27 -0.93
N ALA A 89 4.36 0.06 0.27
CA ALA A 89 3.01 0.55 0.53
C ALA A 89 3.05 2.05 0.89
N ILE A 90 1.99 2.77 0.60
CA ILE A 90 1.84 4.17 1.00
C ILE A 90 0.54 4.41 1.77
N CYS A 91 0.59 5.35 2.71
CA CYS A 91 -0.58 6.02 3.26
C CYS A 91 -0.67 7.43 2.63
N PRO A 92 -1.65 7.69 1.75
CA PRO A 92 -1.80 9.01 1.12
C PRO A 92 -2.42 10.03 2.05
N ASN A 93 -2.84 9.61 3.25
CA ASN A 93 -3.72 10.36 4.14
C ASN A 93 -5.08 10.68 3.51
N HIS A 94 -5.90 11.48 4.19
CA HIS A 94 -7.25 11.82 3.75
C HIS A 94 -7.18 12.90 2.67
N SER A 95 -7.36 12.51 1.42
CA SER A 95 -7.21 13.37 0.24
C SER A 95 -8.54 13.62 -0.46
N ARG A 96 -8.71 14.81 -1.02
CA ARG A 96 -9.91 15.22 -1.78
C ARG A 96 -9.99 14.50 -3.11
N THR A 97 -10.73 13.42 -3.08
CA THR A 97 -11.07 12.54 -4.21
C THR A 97 -12.55 12.19 -4.09
N ASP A 98 -13.11 11.50 -5.05
CA ASP A 98 -14.49 11.00 -4.97
C ASP A 98 -14.72 10.17 -3.69
N MET A 99 -13.73 9.40 -3.28
CA MET A 99 -13.78 8.61 -2.04
C MET A 99 -13.59 9.46 -0.79
N GLY A 100 -12.65 10.41 -0.82
CA GLY A 100 -12.28 11.23 0.34
C GLY A 100 -13.25 12.36 0.64
N GLY A 101 -13.99 12.79 -0.37
CA GLY A 101 -14.92 13.91 -0.27
C GLY A 101 -14.26 15.30 -0.38
N PRO A 102 -15.07 16.35 -0.54
CA PRO A 102 -14.57 17.70 -0.78
C PRO A 102 -13.90 18.35 0.43
N ASP A 103 -14.22 17.89 1.62
CA ASP A 103 -13.72 18.46 2.89
C ASP A 103 -12.41 17.82 3.38
N ALA A 104 -11.86 16.87 2.63
CA ALA A 104 -10.60 16.26 3.01
C ALA A 104 -9.46 17.30 3.02
N PRO A 105 -8.54 17.22 4.01
CA PRO A 105 -7.54 18.25 4.23
C PRO A 105 -6.49 18.38 3.11
N ARG A 106 -6.20 17.27 2.42
CA ARG A 106 -5.19 17.24 1.34
C ARG A 106 -5.82 17.31 -0.03
N SER A 107 -5.10 17.87 -0.99
CA SER A 107 -5.44 17.72 -2.40
C SER A 107 -5.14 16.30 -2.91
N ALA A 108 -5.65 15.96 -4.08
CA ALA A 108 -5.33 14.67 -4.71
C ALA A 108 -3.85 14.60 -5.10
N GLU A 109 -3.27 15.73 -5.52
CA GLU A 109 -1.85 15.86 -5.86
C GLU A 109 -0.96 15.62 -4.65
N GLU A 110 -1.26 16.24 -3.51
CA GLU A 110 -0.54 16.02 -2.24
C GLU A 110 -0.62 14.55 -1.80
N GLY A 111 -1.79 13.90 -1.98
CA GLY A 111 -1.95 12.47 -1.71
C GLY A 111 -1.16 11.56 -2.63
N ALA A 112 -0.79 12.03 -3.83
CA ALA A 112 -0.04 11.27 -4.82
C ALA A 112 1.48 11.45 -4.70
N GLU A 113 1.97 12.49 -4.05
CA GLU A 113 3.40 12.84 -4.02
C GLU A 113 4.32 11.70 -3.59
N THR A 114 4.00 11.03 -2.51
CA THR A 114 4.82 9.91 -2.02
C THR A 114 4.87 8.75 -3.01
N ALA A 115 3.76 8.44 -3.70
CA ALA A 115 3.74 7.40 -4.73
C ALA A 115 4.60 7.78 -5.94
N VAL A 116 4.52 9.02 -6.39
CA VAL A 116 5.34 9.54 -7.50
C VAL A 116 6.81 9.49 -7.13
N TRP A 117 7.16 9.95 -5.93
CA TRP A 117 8.54 9.87 -5.43
C TRP A 117 9.05 8.42 -5.38
N LEU A 118 8.29 7.48 -4.83
CA LEU A 118 8.66 6.05 -4.81
C LEU A 118 8.85 5.48 -6.22
N ALA A 119 8.02 5.91 -7.17
CA ALA A 119 8.08 5.45 -8.55
C ALA A 119 9.30 5.98 -9.31
N THR A 120 9.81 7.16 -8.93
CA THR A 120 10.85 7.88 -9.68
C THR A 120 12.18 7.97 -8.96
N ARG A 121 12.24 7.66 -7.65
CA ARG A 121 13.48 7.71 -6.87
C ARG A 121 14.55 6.80 -7.46
N GLU A 122 15.81 7.19 -7.31
CA GLU A 122 16.95 6.38 -7.72
C GLU A 122 16.98 5.05 -6.96
N PHE A 123 17.37 4.00 -7.67
CA PHE A 123 17.63 2.69 -7.08
C PHE A 123 19.13 2.47 -6.97
N VAL A 124 19.61 2.35 -5.73
CA VAL A 124 21.00 2.01 -5.41
C VAL A 124 20.99 0.66 -4.70
N PRO A 125 21.52 -0.41 -5.32
CA PRO A 125 21.57 -1.73 -4.71
C PRO A 125 22.25 -1.72 -3.33
N GLY A 126 21.56 -2.33 -2.35
CA GLY A 126 22.04 -2.39 -0.96
C GLY A 126 21.75 -1.14 -0.11
N GLU A 127 21.36 -0.03 -0.71
CA GLU A 127 21.08 1.23 -0.01
C GLU A 127 19.59 1.62 -0.06
N THR A 128 18.96 1.44 -1.20
CA THR A 128 17.54 1.81 -1.37
C THR A 128 16.64 0.90 -0.53
N LYS A 129 16.00 1.50 0.46
CA LYS A 129 15.06 0.80 1.34
C LYS A 129 13.74 0.51 0.61
N THR A 130 13.18 -0.68 0.85
CA THR A 130 11.91 -1.15 0.30
C THR A 130 11.27 -2.16 1.26
N GLY A 131 10.04 -2.57 1.00
CA GLY A 131 9.28 -3.42 1.91
C GLY A 131 8.72 -2.66 3.10
N LEU A 132 8.41 -1.39 2.91
CA LEU A 132 8.05 -0.45 3.97
C LEU A 132 6.70 0.22 3.69
N LEU A 133 6.12 0.79 4.74
CA LEU A 133 4.98 1.70 4.65
C LEU A 133 5.49 3.13 4.72
N TRP A 134 5.07 3.94 3.76
CA TRP A 134 5.51 5.32 3.61
C TRP A 134 4.36 6.30 3.76
N GLU A 135 4.62 7.41 4.40
CA GLU A 135 3.74 8.56 4.54
C GLU A 135 4.60 9.82 4.44
N ASP A 136 4.27 10.73 3.53
CA ASP A 136 5.01 11.99 3.34
C ASP A 136 6.54 11.80 3.17
N HIS A 137 6.94 10.82 2.37
CA HIS A 137 8.33 10.41 2.13
C HIS A 137 9.06 9.82 3.35
N GLU A 138 8.38 9.66 4.48
CA GLU A 138 8.93 9.08 5.70
C GLU A 138 8.41 7.65 5.91
N VAL A 139 9.24 6.83 6.54
CA VAL A 139 8.84 5.48 6.93
C VAL A 139 7.99 5.56 8.19
N VAL A 140 6.83 4.90 8.15
CA VAL A 140 5.96 4.77 9.31
C VAL A 140 5.78 3.30 9.72
N ASP A 141 5.42 3.07 10.98
CA ASP A 141 5.16 1.72 11.48
C ASP A 141 3.95 1.10 10.78
N TRP A 142 4.01 -0.22 10.64
CA TRP A 142 2.93 -1.03 10.08
C TRP A 142 1.65 -1.04 10.92
#